data_5e923b8242b56928d6de40b5a5f95b19
#
_entry.id   5e923b8242b56928d6de40b5a5f95b19
#
_cell.length_a   1.000
_cell.length_b   1.000
_cell.length_c   1.000
_cell.angle_alpha   90.00
_cell.angle_beta   90.00
_cell.angle_gamma   90.00
#
_symmetry.space_group_name_H-M   'P 1'
#
loop_
_entity.id
_entity.type
_entity.pdbx_description
1 polymer ?
#
loop_
_entity_poly.entity_id
_entity_poly.type
_entity_poly.pdbx_seq_one_letter_code
_entity_poly.pdbx_strand_id
1 'polypeptide(L)' 'MPKPKITRDERLVQQQMLAMLEWASERPDKWNKIGNLDATKKAAELLAKRGVIEIWKETGLYRLKPKVKP' A
#
# COMPACT_ATOMS: atom_id res chain seq x y z
N MET A 1 30.31 6.32 2.04
CA MET A 1 29.20 7.02 1.44
C MET A 1 28.11 7.27 2.48
N PRO A 2 27.68 8.51 2.61
CA PRO A 2 26.59 8.78 3.52
C PRO A 2 25.31 8.13 2.99
N LYS A 3 24.61 7.45 3.87
CA LYS A 3 23.32 6.90 3.50
C LYS A 3 22.36 8.06 3.19
N PRO A 4 21.55 7.95 2.12
CA PRO A 4 20.57 8.97 1.85
C PRO A 4 19.61 9.04 3.05
N LYS A 5 19.37 10.25 3.51
CA LYS A 5 18.42 10.44 4.58
C LYS A 5 17.02 10.19 4.04
N ILE A 6 16.29 9.33 4.71
CA ILE A 6 14.89 9.13 4.40
C ILE A 6 14.15 10.39 4.82
N THR A 7 13.45 11.02 3.90
CA THR A 7 12.66 12.22 4.20
C THR A 7 11.47 11.84 5.08
N ARG A 8 10.89 12.86 5.72
CA ARG A 8 9.69 12.64 6.54
C ARG A 8 8.56 12.06 5.70
N ASP A 9 8.42 12.53 4.46
CA ASP A 9 7.38 12.04 3.56
C ASP A 9 7.59 10.58 3.19
N GLU A 10 8.83 10.18 2.91
CA GLU A 10 9.14 8.79 2.61
C GLU A 10 8.87 7.87 3.80
N ARG A 11 9.22 8.34 5.00
CA ARG A 11 8.96 7.57 6.21
C ARG A 11 7.46 7.38 6.41
N LEU A 12 6.68 8.43 6.17
CA LEU A 12 5.23 8.37 6.29
C LEU A 12 4.65 7.37 5.29
N VAL A 13 5.14 7.42 4.03
CA VAL A 13 4.73 6.46 3.01
C VAL A 13 5.04 5.03 3.44
N GLN A 14 6.23 4.78 3.97
CA GLN A 14 6.60 3.45 4.44
C GLN A 14 5.69 2.97 5.58
N GLN A 15 5.38 3.85 6.51
CA GLN A 15 4.46 3.52 7.60
C GLN A 15 3.08 3.15 7.07
N GLN A 16 2.59 3.90 6.10
CA GLN A 16 1.30 3.62 5.47
C GLN A 16 1.32 2.29 4.72
N MET A 17 2.42 1.98 4.04
CA MET A 17 2.57 0.69 3.37
C MET A 17 2.44 -0.46 4.34
N LEU A 18 3.13 -0.38 5.48
CA LEU A 18 3.06 -1.41 6.50
C LEU A 18 1.66 -1.54 7.09
N ALA A 19 1.03 -0.41 7.40
CA ALA A 19 -0.32 -0.42 7.94
C ALA A 19 -1.32 -1.02 6.96
N MET A 20 -1.20 -0.67 5.68
CA MET A 20 -2.08 -1.21 4.64
C MET A 20 -1.89 -2.71 4.47
N LEU A 21 -0.66 -3.17 4.47
CA LEU A 21 -0.37 -4.61 4.38
C LEU A 21 -0.92 -5.37 5.57
N GLU A 22 -0.74 -4.83 6.76
CA GLU A 22 -1.23 -5.46 7.97
C GLU A 22 -2.75 -5.57 7.95
N TRP A 23 -3.43 -4.48 7.62
CA TRP A 23 -4.88 -4.49 7.53
C TRP A 23 -5.38 -5.49 6.48
N ALA A 24 -4.77 -5.46 5.31
CA ALA A 24 -5.16 -6.33 4.20
C ALA A 24 -4.88 -7.81 4.52
N SER A 25 -3.78 -8.09 5.22
CA SER A 25 -3.45 -9.45 5.63
C SER A 25 -4.45 -10.03 6.61
N GLU A 26 -4.98 -9.20 7.49
CA GLU A 26 -6.00 -9.61 8.43
C GLU A 26 -7.36 -9.80 7.77
N ARG A 27 -7.60 -9.11 6.68
CA ARG A 27 -8.89 -9.09 5.98
C ARG A 27 -8.71 -9.30 4.48
N PRO A 28 -8.20 -10.47 4.06
CA PRO A 28 -7.81 -10.68 2.67
C PRO A 28 -8.96 -10.59 1.67
N ASP A 29 -10.18 -10.85 2.12
CA ASP A 29 -11.36 -10.83 1.24
C ASP A 29 -12.09 -9.50 1.23
N LYS A 30 -11.60 -8.53 1.99
CA LYS A 30 -12.29 -7.24 2.08
C LYS A 30 -11.51 -6.14 1.41
N TRP A 31 -12.25 -5.26 0.74
CA TRP A 31 -11.68 -4.06 0.18
C TRP A 31 -11.65 -2.96 1.24
N ASN A 32 -10.59 -2.18 1.25
CA ASN A 32 -10.43 -1.05 2.15
C ASN A 32 -10.21 0.23 1.35
N LYS A 33 -10.66 1.35 1.87
CA LYS A 33 -10.45 2.63 1.23
C LYS A 33 -9.01 3.09 1.39
N ILE A 34 -8.45 3.63 0.32
CA ILE A 34 -7.09 4.17 0.36
C ILE A 34 -7.06 5.48 1.16
N GLY A 35 -8.12 6.26 1.10
CA GLY A 35 -8.18 7.55 1.79
C GLY A 35 -7.66 8.68 0.92
N ASN A 36 -7.65 9.90 1.49
CA ASN A 36 -7.30 11.10 0.76
C ASN A 36 -5.89 11.61 1.02
N LEU A 37 -5.15 10.98 1.90
CA LEU A 37 -3.77 11.37 2.20
C LEU A 37 -2.84 11.02 1.05
N ASP A 38 -2.01 11.96 0.66
CA ASP A 38 -1.04 11.75 -0.41
C ASP A 38 -0.08 10.60 -0.09
N ALA A 39 0.33 10.49 1.17
CA ALA A 39 1.21 9.41 1.60
C ALA A 39 0.55 8.04 1.42
N THR A 40 -0.74 7.94 1.74
CA THR A 40 -1.48 6.69 1.56
C THR A 40 -1.64 6.35 0.09
N LYS A 41 -1.91 7.34 -0.75
CA LYS A 41 -2.02 7.12 -2.19
C LYS A 41 -0.70 6.63 -2.78
N LYS A 42 0.40 7.25 -2.39
CA LYS A 42 1.73 6.81 -2.84
C LYS A 42 2.05 5.40 -2.34
N ALA A 43 1.71 5.11 -1.10
CA ALA A 43 1.92 3.79 -0.53
C ALA A 43 1.16 2.74 -1.32
N ALA A 44 -0.10 3.02 -1.64
CA ALA A 44 -0.93 2.11 -2.43
C ALA A 44 -0.34 1.87 -3.82
N GLU A 45 0.10 2.93 -4.48
CA GLU A 45 0.73 2.82 -5.80
C GLU A 45 1.98 1.94 -5.76
N LEU A 46 2.83 2.15 -4.76
CA LEU A 46 4.05 1.37 -4.62
C LEU A 46 3.76 -0.11 -4.35
N LEU A 47 2.81 -0.39 -3.48
CA LEU A 47 2.42 -1.77 -3.19
C LEU A 47 1.80 -2.45 -4.41
N ALA A 48 0.97 -1.73 -5.16
CA ALA A 48 0.38 -2.24 -6.39
C ALA A 48 1.46 -2.52 -7.44
N LYS A 49 2.44 -1.63 -7.54
CA LYS A 49 3.55 -1.78 -8.47
C LYS A 49 4.39 -3.02 -8.15
N ARG A 50 4.51 -3.33 -6.87
CA ARG A 50 5.21 -4.54 -6.41
C ARG A 50 4.36 -5.81 -6.56
N GLY A 51 3.09 -5.65 -6.92
CA GLY A 51 2.19 -6.79 -7.07
C GLY A 51 1.69 -7.38 -5.77
N VAL A 52 1.75 -6.60 -4.69
CA VAL A 52 1.34 -7.07 -3.36
C VAL A 52 -0.15 -6.84 -3.12
N ILE A 53 -0.70 -5.76 -3.66
CA ILE A 53 -2.10 -5.42 -3.52
C ILE A 53 -2.74 -5.15 -4.87
N GLU A 54 -4.06 -5.24 -4.91
CA GLU A 54 -4.87 -4.83 -6.05
C GLU A 54 -5.54 -3.52 -5.69
N ILE A 55 -5.62 -2.62 -6.65
CA ILE A 55 -6.32 -1.33 -6.48
C ILE A 55 -7.47 -1.26 -7.46
N TRP A 56 -8.64 -0.93 -6.94
CA TRP A 56 -9.80 -0.63 -7.76
C TRP A 56 -9.82 0.88 -7.98
N LYS A 57 -9.26 1.32 -9.10
CA LYS A 57 -9.04 2.75 -9.37
C LYS A 57 -10.31 3.57 -9.38
N GLU A 58 -11.41 3.00 -9.83
CA GLU A 58 -12.67 3.73 -9.92
C GLU A 58 -13.23 4.11 -8.55
N THR A 59 -13.01 3.27 -7.56
CA THR A 59 -13.57 3.47 -6.22
C THR A 59 -12.53 3.85 -5.19
N GLY A 60 -11.24 3.77 -5.53
CA GLY A 60 -10.16 4.04 -4.58
C GLY A 60 -10.07 3.01 -3.47
N LEU A 61 -10.40 1.77 -3.78
CA LEU A 61 -10.32 0.66 -2.84
C LEU A 61 -9.11 -0.21 -3.14
N TYR A 62 -8.63 -0.90 -2.12
CA TYR A 62 -7.53 -1.84 -2.28
C TYR A 62 -7.77 -3.10 -1.46
N ARG A 63 -7.12 -4.17 -1.85
CA ARG A 63 -7.10 -5.42 -1.08
C ARG A 63 -5.80 -6.15 -1.37
N LEU A 64 -5.48 -7.12 -0.52
CA LEU A 64 -4.31 -7.95 -0.74
C LEU A 64 -4.51 -8.77 -2.01
N LYS A 65 -3.50 -8.74 -2.89
CA LYS A 65 -3.57 -9.50 -4.13
C LYS A 65 -3.43 -10.99 -3.79
N PRO A 66 -4.36 -11.84 -4.26
CA PRO A 66 -4.22 -13.27 -4.01
C PRO A 66 -2.98 -13.79 -4.72
N LYS A 67 -2.24 -14.64 -4.02
CA LYS A 67 -1.07 -15.27 -4.62
C LYS A 67 -1.54 -16.28 -5.65
N VAL A 68 -1.17 -16.05 -6.87
CA VAL A 68 -1.43 -17.00 -7.94
C VAL A 68 -0.30 -18.01 -7.88
N LYS A 69 -0.61 -19.24 -7.57
CA LYS A 69 0.38 -20.31 -7.62
C LYS A 69 0.73 -20.59 -9.07
N PRO A 70 2.00 -20.69 -9.38
CA PRO A 70 2.43 -21.05 -10.73
C PRO A 70 1.98 -22.44 -11.14
#